data_d6af309daa719a414c564f4149f0d564
#
_entry.id   d6af309daa719a414c564f4149f0d564
#
_cell.length_a   1.000
_cell.length_b   1.000
_cell.length_c   1.000
_cell.angle_alpha   90.00
_cell.angle_beta   90.00
_cell.angle_gamma   90.00
#
_symmetry.space_group_name_H-M   'P 1'
#
loop_
_entity.id
_entity.type
_entity.pdbx_description
1 polymer ?
#
loop_
_entity_poly.entity_id
_entity_poly.type
_entity_poly.pdbx_seq_one_letter_code
_entity_poly.pdbx_strand_id
1 'polypeptide(L)'
;MILTQPATLGIWLVRAEGEALAATLQARLGGEIYRPWLSPDSSQKAQFAASYRLHAQWIMVAASGIAVRFLDGLAADKHSDPALVVLDEAGRFAIALLAGHEGGANALAYRVGRVVGAVPVVTTATEALKPLTVGIGCRKGVAADRIEAAVLQALKAGGGYAIDDVREMATVDLKAEEPGLLEFCARYDLPLRVFSRADLAARPWVGKPSDWVRQNVGLDGVCEPCTLEASARGALLVPKTSLDGVAVAVVLDKWMEI
;
A
#
# COMPACT_ATOMS: atom_id res chain seq x y z
N MET A 1 9.84 16.35 -21.94
CA MET A 1 9.15 15.18 -21.35
C MET A 1 10.23 14.11 -21.16
N ILE A 2 10.83 14.06 -19.98
CA ILE A 2 11.86 13.05 -19.66
C ILE A 2 11.08 11.79 -19.37
N LEU A 3 11.16 10.81 -20.27
CA LEU A 3 10.70 9.44 -20.01
C LEU A 3 11.62 8.89 -18.91
N THR A 4 11.20 9.02 -17.65
CA THR A 4 11.84 8.29 -16.56
C THR A 4 11.65 6.81 -16.85
N GLN A 5 12.75 6.10 -17.13
CA GLN A 5 12.73 4.65 -17.18
C GLN A 5 12.11 4.14 -15.87
N PRO A 6 11.20 3.14 -15.91
CA PRO A 6 10.66 2.60 -14.69
C PRO A 6 11.81 2.17 -13.78
N ALA A 7 11.75 2.55 -12.52
CA ALA A 7 12.79 2.23 -11.56
C ALA A 7 13.03 0.72 -11.57
N THR A 8 14.28 0.30 -11.79
CA THR A 8 14.63 -1.12 -11.80
C THR A 8 14.39 -1.70 -10.41
N LEU A 9 13.77 -2.87 -10.33
CA LEU A 9 13.40 -3.54 -9.10
C LEU A 9 14.25 -4.80 -8.88
N GLY A 10 14.91 -4.90 -7.74
CA GLY A 10 15.53 -6.13 -7.26
C GLY A 10 14.66 -6.81 -6.18
N ILE A 11 14.57 -8.13 -6.23
CA ILE A 11 13.89 -8.96 -5.23
C ILE A 11 14.94 -9.88 -4.62
N TRP A 12 15.34 -9.61 -3.38
CA TRP A 12 16.36 -10.35 -2.67
C TRP A 12 15.75 -11.38 -1.73
N LEU A 13 16.13 -12.63 -1.88
CA LEU A 13 15.74 -13.72 -1.00
C LEU A 13 16.89 -14.06 -0.06
N VAL A 14 16.62 -14.07 1.24
CA VAL A 14 17.60 -14.54 2.22
C VAL A 14 17.60 -16.07 2.31
N ARG A 15 16.46 -16.71 2.05
CA ARG A 15 16.28 -18.16 2.09
C ARG A 15 15.38 -18.65 0.94
N ALA A 16 15.51 -19.94 0.62
CA ALA A 16 14.77 -20.58 -0.47
C ALA A 16 13.24 -20.64 -0.22
N GLU A 17 12.80 -20.62 1.04
CA GLU A 17 11.38 -20.64 1.39
C GLU A 17 10.61 -19.43 0.86
N GLY A 18 11.29 -18.31 0.56
CA GLY A 18 10.71 -17.13 -0.06
C GLY A 18 10.44 -17.22 -1.58
N GLU A 19 10.81 -18.32 -2.25
CA GLU A 19 10.72 -18.45 -3.73
C GLU A 19 9.31 -18.24 -4.28
N ALA A 20 8.30 -18.84 -3.68
CA ALA A 20 6.92 -18.73 -4.15
C ALA A 20 6.41 -17.27 -4.05
N LEU A 21 6.79 -16.60 -2.96
CA LEU A 21 6.46 -15.19 -2.71
C LEU A 21 7.15 -14.29 -3.74
N ALA A 22 8.46 -14.52 -3.97
CA ALA A 22 9.23 -13.76 -4.96
C ALA A 22 8.72 -13.96 -6.39
N ALA A 23 8.34 -15.18 -6.77
CA ALA A 23 7.76 -15.45 -8.08
C ALA A 23 6.43 -14.72 -8.29
N THR A 24 5.59 -14.65 -7.25
CA THR A 24 4.34 -13.88 -7.27
C THR A 24 4.58 -12.39 -7.45
N LEU A 25 5.55 -11.84 -6.69
CA LEU A 25 5.95 -10.44 -6.81
C LEU A 25 6.51 -10.12 -8.19
N GLN A 26 7.43 -10.96 -8.70
CA GLN A 26 8.03 -10.79 -10.02
C GLN A 26 6.98 -10.81 -11.14
N ALA A 27 6.03 -11.73 -11.08
CA ALA A 27 4.96 -11.84 -12.08
C ALA A 27 4.08 -10.58 -12.16
N ARG A 28 3.92 -9.85 -11.06
CA ARG A 28 3.02 -8.69 -10.97
C ARG A 28 3.74 -7.35 -11.00
N LEU A 29 4.95 -7.27 -10.46
CA LEU A 29 5.73 -6.03 -10.33
C LEU A 29 6.92 -5.99 -11.28
N GLY A 30 7.28 -7.12 -11.89
CA GLY A 30 8.53 -7.27 -12.63
C GLY A 30 9.73 -7.39 -11.68
N GLY A 31 10.93 -7.12 -12.21
CA GLY A 31 12.15 -7.11 -11.43
C GLY A 31 12.98 -8.39 -11.55
N GLU A 32 14.15 -8.37 -10.92
CA GLU A 32 15.12 -9.46 -10.92
C GLU A 32 15.17 -10.13 -9.56
N ILE A 33 15.10 -11.47 -9.53
CA ILE A 33 15.17 -12.26 -8.30
C ILE A 33 16.61 -12.68 -8.02
N TYR A 34 17.11 -12.38 -6.82
CA TYR A 34 18.43 -12.72 -6.33
C TYR A 34 18.36 -13.90 -5.34
N ARG A 35 19.16 -14.93 -5.63
CA ARG A 35 19.26 -16.20 -4.88
C ARG A 35 20.70 -16.41 -4.40
N PRO A 36 21.14 -15.72 -3.34
CA PRO A 36 22.55 -15.68 -2.96
C PRO A 36 23.13 -17.06 -2.59
N TRP A 37 22.30 -18.00 -2.16
CA TRP A 37 22.75 -19.37 -1.87
C TRP A 37 23.23 -20.17 -3.10
N LEU A 38 22.92 -19.71 -4.31
CA LEU A 38 23.43 -20.32 -5.55
C LEU A 38 24.88 -19.92 -5.85
N SER A 39 25.42 -18.93 -5.15
CA SER A 39 26.79 -18.45 -5.29
C SER A 39 27.47 -18.42 -3.92
N PRO A 40 27.87 -19.59 -3.37
CA PRO A 40 28.32 -19.71 -1.99
C PRO A 40 29.72 -19.14 -1.71
N ASP A 41 30.43 -18.66 -2.75
CA ASP A 41 31.83 -18.18 -2.65
C ASP A 41 31.98 -16.88 -1.83
N SER A 42 30.85 -16.19 -1.57
CA SER A 42 30.83 -14.98 -0.74
C SER A 42 29.60 -14.93 0.16
N SER A 43 29.70 -14.18 1.28
CA SER A 43 28.56 -14.02 2.17
C SER A 43 27.37 -13.29 1.48
N GLN A 44 26.15 -13.60 1.87
CA GLN A 44 24.96 -12.91 1.35
C GLN A 44 25.03 -11.39 1.54
N LYS A 45 25.59 -10.91 2.67
CA LYS A 45 25.82 -9.48 2.91
C LYS A 45 26.74 -8.87 1.85
N ALA A 46 27.85 -9.56 1.50
CA ALA A 46 28.79 -9.08 0.49
C ALA A 46 28.16 -9.09 -0.91
N GLN A 47 27.38 -10.12 -1.25
CA GLN A 47 26.66 -10.18 -2.52
C GLN A 47 25.60 -9.06 -2.63
N PHE A 48 24.84 -8.82 -1.54
CA PHE A 48 23.88 -7.71 -1.52
C PHE A 48 24.58 -6.36 -1.67
N ALA A 49 25.70 -6.16 -0.98
CA ALA A 49 26.48 -4.92 -1.09
C ALA A 49 26.95 -4.65 -2.53
N ALA A 50 27.41 -5.70 -3.24
CA ALA A 50 27.81 -5.59 -4.65
C ALA A 50 26.63 -5.25 -5.58
N SER A 51 25.42 -5.66 -5.24
CA SER A 51 24.21 -5.46 -6.04
C SER A 51 23.42 -4.20 -5.66
N TYR A 52 23.66 -3.63 -4.49
CA TYR A 52 22.81 -2.60 -3.85
C TYR A 52 22.47 -1.42 -4.77
N ARG A 53 23.42 -0.93 -5.55
CA ARG A 53 23.26 0.21 -6.47
C ARG A 53 22.81 -0.17 -7.88
N LEU A 54 22.57 -1.47 -8.17
CA LEU A 54 22.12 -1.92 -9.49
C LEU A 54 20.64 -1.61 -9.73
N HIS A 55 19.86 -1.50 -8.64
CA HIS A 55 18.44 -1.22 -8.69
C HIS A 55 18.10 0.05 -7.90
N ALA A 56 17.11 0.78 -8.39
CA ALA A 56 16.56 1.93 -7.67
C ALA A 56 15.61 1.52 -6.54
N GLN A 57 15.06 0.30 -6.60
CA GLN A 57 14.14 -0.22 -5.60
C GLN A 57 14.46 -1.69 -5.27
N TRP A 58 14.31 -2.05 -4.00
CA TRP A 58 14.51 -3.40 -3.51
C TRP A 58 13.32 -3.89 -2.68
N ILE A 59 12.96 -5.15 -2.90
CA ILE A 59 12.15 -5.93 -1.96
C ILE A 59 13.06 -7.00 -1.38
N MET A 60 13.27 -6.99 -0.07
CA MET A 60 14.04 -8.02 0.62
C MET A 60 13.09 -8.93 1.40
N VAL A 61 13.00 -10.19 1.00
CA VAL A 61 12.22 -11.21 1.73
C VAL A 61 13.08 -11.75 2.86
N ALA A 62 12.86 -11.21 4.07
CA ALA A 62 13.69 -11.46 5.24
C ALA A 62 13.07 -10.88 6.51
N ALA A 63 13.68 -11.22 7.67
CA ALA A 63 13.46 -10.46 8.89
C ALA A 63 14.12 -9.06 8.78
N SER A 64 13.46 -8.01 9.30
CA SER A 64 13.96 -6.62 9.26
C SER A 64 15.35 -6.46 9.87
N GLY A 65 15.68 -7.19 10.93
CA GLY A 65 17.01 -7.18 11.54
C GLY A 65 18.14 -7.70 10.62
N ILE A 66 17.82 -8.59 9.66
CA ILE A 66 18.78 -9.03 8.63
C ILE A 66 19.00 -7.89 7.63
N ALA A 67 17.93 -7.25 7.17
CA ALA A 67 18.02 -6.12 6.24
C ALA A 67 18.86 -4.97 6.83
N VAL A 68 18.65 -4.64 8.10
CA VAL A 68 19.45 -3.61 8.80
C VAL A 68 20.95 -3.97 8.81
N ARG A 69 21.29 -5.23 9.08
CA ARG A 69 22.71 -5.67 9.04
C ARG A 69 23.30 -5.65 7.63
N PHE A 70 22.47 -5.89 6.59
CA PHE A 70 22.93 -5.83 5.21
C PHE A 70 23.16 -4.40 4.76
N LEU A 71 22.39 -3.43 5.29
CA LEU A 71 22.54 -2.00 5.00
C LEU A 71 23.75 -1.35 5.71
N ASP A 72 24.36 -2.02 6.67
CA ASP A 72 25.52 -1.51 7.41
C ASP A 72 26.67 -1.13 6.48
N GLY A 73 27.01 0.16 6.44
CA GLY A 73 27.98 0.76 5.55
C GLY A 73 27.51 1.04 4.12
N LEU A 74 26.26 0.74 3.76
CA LEU A 74 25.69 0.98 2.42
C LEU A 74 24.78 2.20 2.36
N ALA A 75 23.93 2.36 3.39
CA ALA A 75 23.02 3.49 3.49
C ALA A 75 23.82 4.76 3.81
N ALA A 76 23.66 5.79 2.99
CA ALA A 76 24.42 7.02 3.08
C ALA A 76 23.54 8.28 3.06
N ASP A 77 22.59 8.37 2.12
CA ASP A 77 21.78 9.57 1.91
C ASP A 77 20.38 9.20 1.41
N LYS A 78 19.37 9.77 2.05
CA LYS A 78 17.96 9.54 1.72
C LYS A 78 17.56 9.90 0.29
N HIS A 79 18.32 10.76 -0.39
CA HIS A 79 18.05 11.18 -1.77
C HIS A 79 18.73 10.30 -2.82
N SER A 80 19.76 9.55 -2.42
CA SER A 80 20.56 8.73 -3.35
C SER A 80 20.48 7.24 -3.07
N ASP A 81 20.02 6.85 -1.88
CA ASP A 81 19.87 5.45 -1.52
C ASP A 81 18.69 4.82 -2.24
N PRO A 82 18.82 3.58 -2.73
CA PRO A 82 17.70 2.82 -3.25
C PRO A 82 16.59 2.65 -2.19
N ALA A 83 15.35 2.69 -2.65
CA ALA A 83 14.22 2.33 -1.80
C ALA A 83 14.33 0.86 -1.36
N LEU A 84 14.15 0.59 -0.07
CA LEU A 84 14.13 -0.77 0.43
C LEU A 84 12.85 -1.05 1.21
N VAL A 85 12.11 -2.04 0.74
CA VAL A 85 10.98 -2.66 1.45
C VAL A 85 11.40 -4.03 1.95
N VAL A 86 11.18 -4.29 3.23
CA VAL A 86 11.34 -5.63 3.81
C VAL A 86 9.98 -6.29 3.87
N LEU A 87 9.89 -7.50 3.31
CA LEU A 87 8.71 -8.35 3.37
C LEU A 87 9.05 -9.58 4.21
N ASP A 88 8.26 -9.86 5.24
CA ASP A 88 8.47 -11.07 6.02
C ASP A 88 8.15 -12.33 5.20
N GLU A 89 8.79 -13.45 5.50
CA GLU A 89 8.68 -14.69 4.71
C GLU A 89 7.26 -15.28 4.65
N ALA A 90 6.40 -14.89 5.58
CA ALA A 90 4.97 -15.25 5.54
C ALA A 90 4.12 -14.26 4.73
N GLY A 91 4.71 -13.20 4.17
CA GLY A 91 4.01 -12.20 3.37
C GLY A 91 3.01 -11.34 4.15
N ARG A 92 3.19 -11.17 5.49
CA ARG A 92 2.24 -10.45 6.34
C ARG A 92 2.45 -8.95 6.38
N PHE A 93 3.72 -8.50 6.38
CA PHE A 93 4.10 -7.10 6.56
C PHE A 93 5.09 -6.65 5.50
N ALA A 94 4.77 -5.59 4.79
CA ALA A 94 5.65 -4.91 3.84
C ALA A 94 6.15 -3.61 4.49
N ILE A 95 7.39 -3.60 4.97
CA ILE A 95 7.95 -2.51 5.77
C ILE A 95 8.78 -1.60 4.88
N ALA A 96 8.40 -0.33 4.73
CA ALA A 96 9.20 0.70 4.09
C ALA A 96 10.39 1.04 5.01
N LEU A 97 11.53 0.34 4.81
CA LEU A 97 12.66 0.41 5.73
C LEU A 97 13.62 1.57 5.42
N LEU A 98 13.90 1.85 4.14
CA LEU A 98 14.85 2.87 3.72
C LEU A 98 14.31 3.68 2.55
N ALA A 99 14.64 4.98 2.48
CA ALA A 99 14.26 5.92 1.43
C ALA A 99 12.73 5.98 1.20
N GLY A 100 11.97 6.14 2.29
CA GLY A 100 10.50 6.04 2.32
C GLY A 100 9.80 6.94 1.30
N HIS A 101 9.90 8.26 1.46
CA HIS A 101 9.25 9.25 0.61
C HIS A 101 10.07 9.51 -0.66
N GLU A 102 11.30 9.96 -0.53
CA GLU A 102 12.14 10.40 -1.64
C GLU A 102 12.52 9.24 -2.59
N GLY A 103 12.85 8.07 -2.06
CA GLY A 103 13.18 6.87 -2.86
C GLY A 103 11.98 6.05 -3.27
N GLY A 104 10.79 6.30 -2.69
CA GLY A 104 9.55 5.62 -3.04
C GLY A 104 9.31 4.29 -2.32
N ALA A 105 9.99 4.01 -1.19
CA ALA A 105 9.74 2.77 -0.44
C ALA A 105 8.32 2.72 0.15
N ASN A 106 7.72 3.88 0.51
CA ASN A 106 6.34 3.93 0.96
C ASN A 106 5.38 3.41 -0.13
N ALA A 107 5.47 3.95 -1.33
CA ALA A 107 4.65 3.53 -2.47
C ALA A 107 4.92 2.06 -2.83
N LEU A 108 6.18 1.60 -2.77
CA LEU A 108 6.54 0.20 -3.01
C LEU A 108 5.90 -0.73 -1.97
N ALA A 109 5.87 -0.37 -0.69
CA ALA A 109 5.22 -1.17 0.36
C ALA A 109 3.72 -1.39 0.08
N TYR A 110 3.00 -0.36 -0.37
CA TYR A 110 1.60 -0.49 -0.78
C TYR A 110 1.44 -1.34 -2.05
N ARG A 111 2.36 -1.22 -3.02
CA ARG A 111 2.36 -2.08 -4.23
C ARG A 111 2.57 -3.55 -3.86
N VAL A 112 3.50 -3.84 -2.96
CA VAL A 112 3.71 -5.20 -2.42
C VAL A 112 2.45 -5.69 -1.72
N GLY A 113 1.86 -4.87 -0.84
CA GLY A 113 0.62 -5.19 -0.14
C GLY A 113 -0.52 -5.56 -1.09
N ARG A 114 -0.69 -4.81 -2.18
CA ARG A 114 -1.71 -5.11 -3.22
C ARG A 114 -1.48 -6.47 -3.91
N VAL A 115 -0.24 -6.92 -4.04
CA VAL A 115 0.10 -8.16 -4.73
C VAL A 115 -0.06 -9.39 -3.85
N VAL A 116 0.39 -9.30 -2.59
CA VAL A 116 0.49 -10.47 -1.69
C VAL A 116 -0.42 -10.39 -0.46
N GLY A 117 -1.20 -9.33 -0.31
CA GLY A 117 -2.07 -9.12 0.85
C GLY A 117 -1.32 -8.64 2.11
N ALA A 118 -0.05 -8.26 2.00
CA ALA A 118 0.74 -7.77 3.13
C ALA A 118 0.21 -6.43 3.65
N VAL A 119 0.31 -6.22 4.96
CA VAL A 119 0.04 -4.91 5.57
C VAL A 119 1.22 -3.99 5.29
N PRO A 120 1.03 -2.85 4.58
CA PRO A 120 2.08 -1.87 4.41
C PRO A 120 2.38 -1.18 5.75
N VAL A 121 3.66 -1.10 6.10
CA VAL A 121 4.14 -0.42 7.32
C VAL A 121 4.97 0.78 6.90
N VAL A 122 4.39 1.97 7.06
CA VAL A 122 5.00 3.26 6.70
C VAL A 122 5.13 4.10 7.96
N THR A 123 6.34 4.58 8.22
CA THR A 123 6.68 5.32 9.45
C THR A 123 7.22 6.73 9.20
N THR A 124 7.25 7.19 7.94
CA THR A 124 7.65 8.56 7.62
C THR A 124 6.68 9.55 8.25
N ALA A 125 7.20 10.59 8.90
CA ALA A 125 6.38 11.55 9.65
C ALA A 125 5.32 12.24 8.77
N THR A 126 5.66 12.56 7.53
CA THR A 126 4.74 13.16 6.56
C THR A 126 3.48 12.33 6.35
N GLU A 127 3.61 11.00 6.27
CA GLU A 127 2.48 10.10 6.08
C GLU A 127 1.81 9.73 7.41
N ALA A 128 2.62 9.49 8.46
CA ALA A 128 2.13 9.08 9.77
C ALA A 128 1.24 10.15 10.43
N LEU A 129 1.47 11.43 10.13
CA LEU A 129 0.71 12.56 10.71
C LEU A 129 -0.58 12.90 9.95
N LYS A 130 -0.82 12.34 8.76
CA LYS A 130 -2.09 12.51 8.05
C LYS A 130 -3.21 11.75 8.79
N PRO A 131 -4.26 12.46 9.24
CA PRO A 131 -5.22 11.86 10.18
C PRO A 131 -6.29 11.00 9.54
N LEU A 132 -6.47 11.04 8.21
CA LEU A 132 -7.62 10.45 7.57
C LEU A 132 -7.29 9.20 6.75
N THR A 133 -8.17 8.21 6.83
CA THR A 133 -8.27 7.09 5.90
C THR A 133 -9.62 7.16 5.18
N VAL A 134 -9.62 7.03 3.86
CA VAL A 134 -10.83 7.11 3.04
C VAL A 134 -11.13 5.77 2.39
N GLY A 135 -12.25 5.17 2.78
CA GLY A 135 -12.76 3.94 2.16
C GLY A 135 -13.65 4.27 0.96
N ILE A 136 -13.45 3.55 -0.14
CA ILE A 136 -14.15 3.81 -1.39
C ILE A 136 -14.71 2.53 -2.02
N GLY A 137 -15.94 2.63 -2.51
CA GLY A 137 -16.56 1.70 -3.43
C GLY A 137 -17.16 2.45 -4.62
N CYS A 138 -17.00 1.96 -5.83
CA CYS A 138 -17.52 2.64 -7.01
C CYS A 138 -18.07 1.65 -8.04
N ARG A 139 -18.92 2.14 -8.94
CA ARG A 139 -19.36 1.39 -10.13
C ARG A 139 -18.17 1.18 -11.07
N LYS A 140 -18.22 0.11 -11.87
CA LYS A 140 -17.21 -0.16 -12.89
C LYS A 140 -17.18 0.98 -13.93
N GLY A 141 -15.98 1.45 -14.27
CA GLY A 141 -15.77 2.48 -15.29
C GLY A 141 -16.11 3.92 -14.84
N VAL A 142 -16.19 4.17 -13.53
CA VAL A 142 -16.36 5.54 -13.02
C VAL A 142 -15.09 6.36 -13.28
N ALA A 143 -15.26 7.56 -13.84
CA ALA A 143 -14.15 8.49 -14.08
C ALA A 143 -13.56 9.05 -12.78
N ALA A 144 -12.26 9.40 -12.81
CA ALA A 144 -11.53 9.95 -11.67
C ALA A 144 -12.18 11.22 -11.10
N ASP A 145 -12.70 12.11 -11.96
CA ASP A 145 -13.34 13.36 -11.54
C ASP A 145 -14.61 13.13 -10.68
N ARG A 146 -15.36 12.05 -10.95
CA ARG A 146 -16.51 11.68 -10.10
C ARG A 146 -16.07 11.13 -8.74
N ILE A 147 -14.98 10.39 -8.72
CA ILE A 147 -14.36 9.90 -7.49
C ILE A 147 -13.90 11.11 -6.66
N GLU A 148 -13.20 12.04 -7.28
CA GLU A 148 -12.75 13.29 -6.66
C GLU A 148 -13.90 14.08 -6.05
N ALA A 149 -14.96 14.32 -6.81
CA ALA A 149 -16.14 15.03 -6.32
C ALA A 149 -16.76 14.35 -5.09
N ALA A 150 -16.88 13.03 -5.10
CA ALA A 150 -17.42 12.26 -3.98
C ALA A 150 -16.52 12.31 -2.74
N VAL A 151 -15.20 12.21 -2.91
CA VAL A 151 -14.22 12.31 -1.82
C VAL A 151 -14.24 13.71 -1.23
N LEU A 152 -14.16 14.77 -2.04
CA LEU A 152 -14.19 16.15 -1.58
C LEU A 152 -15.50 16.47 -0.83
N GLN A 153 -16.63 15.96 -1.31
CA GLN A 153 -17.91 16.10 -0.61
C GLN A 153 -17.87 15.44 0.78
N ALA A 154 -17.30 14.25 0.89
CA ALA A 154 -17.19 13.52 2.16
C ALA A 154 -16.24 14.25 3.13
N LEU A 155 -15.07 14.72 2.66
CA LEU A 155 -14.11 15.48 3.46
C LEU A 155 -14.73 16.80 3.99
N LYS A 156 -15.47 17.51 3.16
CA LYS A 156 -16.22 18.70 3.56
C LYS A 156 -17.26 18.41 4.65
N ALA A 157 -18.00 17.31 4.52
CA ALA A 157 -18.98 16.88 5.51
C ALA A 157 -18.34 16.46 6.85
N GLY A 158 -17.11 15.96 6.82
CA GLY A 158 -16.34 15.54 7.98
C GLY A 158 -15.73 16.67 8.80
N GLY A 159 -15.87 17.94 8.39
CA GLY A 159 -15.29 19.08 9.12
C GLY A 159 -14.42 20.00 8.27
N GLY A 160 -14.44 19.81 6.92
CA GLY A 160 -13.70 20.65 5.99
C GLY A 160 -12.23 20.27 5.83
N TYR A 161 -11.93 19.01 5.99
CA TYR A 161 -10.60 18.47 5.69
C TYR A 161 -10.22 18.59 4.22
N ALA A 162 -8.91 18.69 3.95
CA ALA A 162 -8.36 18.69 2.60
C ALA A 162 -7.93 17.28 2.16
N ILE A 163 -7.65 17.11 0.87
CA ILE A 163 -7.08 15.87 0.33
C ILE A 163 -5.70 15.56 0.94
N ASP A 164 -4.92 16.60 1.26
CA ASP A 164 -3.60 16.47 1.88
C ASP A 164 -3.65 15.89 3.30
N ASP A 165 -4.82 15.92 3.96
CA ASP A 165 -5.04 15.27 5.25
C ASP A 165 -5.28 13.74 5.12
N VAL A 166 -5.45 13.24 3.89
CA VAL A 166 -5.70 11.82 3.62
C VAL A 166 -4.38 11.05 3.57
N ARG A 167 -4.21 10.07 4.47
CA ARG A 167 -3.05 9.20 4.51
C ARG A 167 -3.11 8.12 3.43
N GLU A 168 -4.27 7.51 3.25
CA GLU A 168 -4.45 6.40 2.29
C GLU A 168 -5.90 6.27 1.84
N MET A 169 -6.07 5.74 0.64
CA MET A 169 -7.34 5.23 0.15
C MET A 169 -7.46 3.75 0.44
N ALA A 170 -8.66 3.25 0.71
CA ALA A 170 -8.92 1.84 0.99
C ALA A 170 -10.08 1.30 0.15
N THR A 171 -9.92 0.12 -0.45
CA THR A 171 -10.95 -0.51 -1.28
C THR A 171 -10.87 -2.04 -1.22
N VAL A 172 -11.82 -2.72 -1.88
CA VAL A 172 -11.88 -4.19 -2.00
C VAL A 172 -11.13 -4.67 -3.25
N ASP A 173 -10.70 -5.93 -3.25
CA ASP A 173 -9.95 -6.59 -4.34
C ASP A 173 -10.57 -6.43 -5.73
N LEU A 174 -11.90 -6.45 -5.84
CA LEU A 174 -12.64 -6.22 -7.09
C LEU A 174 -12.43 -4.82 -7.69
N LYS A 175 -11.89 -3.88 -6.92
CA LYS A 175 -11.64 -2.48 -7.32
C LYS A 175 -10.16 -2.12 -7.36
N ALA A 176 -9.28 -3.09 -7.14
CA ALA A 176 -7.83 -2.88 -7.14
C ALA A 176 -7.28 -2.31 -8.46
N GLU A 177 -7.91 -2.68 -9.58
CA GLU A 177 -7.51 -2.29 -10.93
C GLU A 177 -8.56 -1.37 -11.62
N GLU A 178 -9.41 -0.70 -10.85
CA GLU A 178 -10.40 0.23 -11.41
C GLU A 178 -9.69 1.49 -11.95
N PRO A 179 -9.72 1.76 -13.27
CA PRO A 179 -8.87 2.79 -13.86
C PRO A 179 -9.07 4.18 -13.27
N GLY A 180 -10.33 4.61 -13.06
CA GLY A 180 -10.61 5.92 -12.49
C GLY A 180 -10.15 6.06 -11.04
N LEU A 181 -10.14 4.97 -10.25
CA LEU A 181 -9.63 5.00 -8.89
C LEU A 181 -8.09 5.10 -8.90
N LEU A 182 -7.42 4.36 -9.77
CA LEU A 182 -5.97 4.42 -9.91
C LEU A 182 -5.51 5.79 -10.42
N GLU A 183 -6.25 6.37 -11.38
CA GLU A 183 -5.99 7.72 -11.88
C GLU A 183 -6.16 8.76 -10.77
N PHE A 184 -7.24 8.70 -9.99
CA PHE A 184 -7.46 9.59 -8.85
C PHE A 184 -6.32 9.47 -7.82
N CYS A 185 -5.95 8.24 -7.43
CA CYS A 185 -4.85 8.00 -6.50
C CYS A 185 -3.52 8.56 -7.05
N ALA A 186 -3.22 8.38 -8.33
CA ALA A 186 -2.02 8.91 -8.96
C ALA A 186 -2.01 10.44 -9.04
N ARG A 187 -3.16 11.08 -9.28
CA ARG A 187 -3.31 12.55 -9.34
C ARG A 187 -2.93 13.24 -8.04
N TYR A 188 -3.21 12.60 -6.92
CA TYR A 188 -2.99 13.15 -5.57
C TYR A 188 -1.89 12.45 -4.78
N ASP A 189 -1.11 11.57 -5.44
CA ASP A 189 -0.07 10.74 -4.80
C ASP A 189 -0.58 9.99 -3.56
N LEU A 190 -1.83 9.50 -3.64
CA LEU A 190 -2.48 8.77 -2.55
C LEU A 190 -2.21 7.26 -2.68
N PRO A 191 -1.68 6.61 -1.66
CA PRO A 191 -1.53 5.17 -1.69
C PRO A 191 -2.90 4.48 -1.61
N LEU A 192 -3.03 3.35 -2.33
CA LEU A 192 -4.25 2.53 -2.33
C LEU A 192 -4.01 1.22 -1.59
N ARG A 193 -4.70 1.05 -0.48
CA ARG A 193 -4.77 -0.22 0.26
C ARG A 193 -5.93 -1.06 -0.24
N VAL A 194 -5.67 -2.34 -0.48
CA VAL A 194 -6.67 -3.26 -1.02
C VAL A 194 -6.87 -4.42 -0.06
N PHE A 195 -8.12 -4.70 0.26
CA PHE A 195 -8.53 -5.80 1.13
C PHE A 195 -9.19 -6.91 0.32
N SER A 196 -8.98 -8.16 0.70
CA SER A 196 -9.74 -9.26 0.14
C SER A 196 -11.19 -9.23 0.65
N ARG A 197 -12.11 -9.77 -0.14
CA ARG A 197 -13.51 -9.95 0.31
C ARG A 197 -13.60 -10.85 1.53
N ALA A 198 -12.69 -11.80 1.69
CA ALA A 198 -12.65 -12.69 2.85
C ALA A 198 -12.30 -11.92 4.13
N ASP A 199 -11.33 -11.00 4.07
CA ASP A 199 -10.96 -10.16 5.21
C ASP A 199 -12.12 -9.27 5.65
N LEU A 200 -12.81 -8.66 4.68
CA LEU A 200 -13.96 -7.79 4.97
C LEU A 200 -15.18 -8.56 5.47
N ALA A 201 -15.41 -9.78 4.98
CA ALA A 201 -16.51 -10.63 5.44
C ALA A 201 -16.35 -11.07 6.90
N ALA A 202 -15.11 -11.19 7.37
CA ALA A 202 -14.81 -11.52 8.76
C ALA A 202 -15.13 -10.35 9.72
N ARG A 203 -15.31 -9.13 9.21
CA ARG A 203 -15.55 -7.90 9.99
C ARG A 203 -16.67 -7.05 9.38
N PRO A 204 -17.94 -7.45 9.55
CA PRO A 204 -19.08 -6.83 8.87
C PRO A 204 -19.51 -5.50 9.52
N TRP A 205 -18.65 -4.49 9.52
CA TRP A 205 -18.98 -3.16 10.03
C TRP A 205 -19.61 -2.30 8.94
N VAL A 206 -20.91 -2.33 8.86
CA VAL A 206 -21.67 -1.59 7.84
C VAL A 206 -22.83 -0.86 8.49
N GLY A 207 -22.79 0.47 8.49
CA GLY A 207 -23.87 1.31 9.03
C GLY A 207 -25.13 1.27 8.16
N LYS A 208 -24.96 1.19 6.84
CA LYS A 208 -26.08 1.11 5.87
C LYS A 208 -25.82 0.01 4.85
N PRO A 209 -26.32 -1.21 5.05
CA PRO A 209 -26.21 -2.31 4.10
C PRO A 209 -26.76 -1.94 2.72
N SER A 210 -26.22 -2.58 1.68
CA SER A 210 -26.64 -2.38 0.30
C SER A 210 -26.96 -3.71 -0.36
N ASP A 211 -28.22 -3.91 -0.73
CA ASP A 211 -28.64 -5.14 -1.41
C ASP A 211 -27.90 -5.35 -2.73
N TRP A 212 -27.62 -4.26 -3.46
CA TRP A 212 -26.82 -4.33 -4.67
C TRP A 212 -25.41 -4.84 -4.41
N VAL A 213 -24.74 -4.33 -3.35
CA VAL A 213 -23.39 -4.78 -2.96
C VAL A 213 -23.43 -6.23 -2.50
N ARG A 214 -24.45 -6.63 -1.72
CA ARG A 214 -24.62 -8.01 -1.28
C ARG A 214 -24.76 -8.97 -2.46
N GLN A 215 -25.56 -8.62 -3.47
CA GLN A 215 -25.77 -9.45 -4.66
C GLN A 215 -24.55 -9.50 -5.61
N ASN A 216 -23.78 -8.41 -5.75
CA ASN A 216 -22.70 -8.30 -6.74
C ASN A 216 -21.30 -8.49 -6.17
N VAL A 217 -21.12 -8.28 -4.86
CA VAL A 217 -19.81 -8.33 -4.18
C VAL A 217 -19.77 -9.43 -3.11
N GLY A 218 -20.93 -9.85 -2.60
CA GLY A 218 -21.06 -10.80 -1.50
C GLY A 218 -20.78 -10.18 -0.13
N LEU A 219 -20.82 -8.85 0.00
CA LEU A 219 -20.63 -8.09 1.23
C LEU A 219 -21.79 -7.13 1.45
N ASP A 220 -22.04 -6.72 2.69
CA ASP A 220 -23.07 -5.72 3.02
C ASP A 220 -22.67 -4.29 2.64
N GLY A 221 -21.38 -4.02 2.51
CA GLY A 221 -20.81 -2.74 2.12
C GLY A 221 -19.32 -2.85 1.83
N VAL A 222 -18.72 -1.82 1.26
CA VAL A 222 -17.29 -1.78 0.91
C VAL A 222 -16.58 -0.63 1.61
N CYS A 223 -17.03 0.62 1.46
CA CYS A 223 -16.28 1.79 1.90
C CYS A 223 -16.07 1.82 3.44
N GLU A 224 -17.11 1.58 4.25
CA GLU A 224 -16.97 1.58 5.71
C GLU A 224 -16.05 0.45 6.23
N PRO A 225 -16.25 -0.83 5.83
CA PRO A 225 -15.34 -1.90 6.26
C PRO A 225 -13.90 -1.67 5.83
N CYS A 226 -13.66 -1.22 4.60
CA CYS A 226 -12.30 -0.96 4.12
C CYS A 226 -11.59 0.12 4.93
N THR A 227 -12.27 1.24 5.21
CA THR A 227 -11.63 2.33 5.97
C THR A 227 -11.41 1.97 7.44
N LEU A 228 -12.32 1.23 8.07
CA LEU A 228 -12.17 0.77 9.45
C LEU A 228 -11.09 -0.31 9.59
N GLU A 229 -10.95 -1.19 8.60
CA GLU A 229 -9.87 -2.18 8.59
C GLU A 229 -8.49 -1.54 8.33
N ALA A 230 -8.44 -0.50 7.51
CA ALA A 230 -7.21 0.24 7.25
C ALA A 230 -6.73 1.04 8.47
N SER A 231 -7.65 1.51 9.30
CA SER A 231 -7.38 2.33 10.47
C SER A 231 -7.85 1.67 11.76
N ALA A 232 -7.04 0.78 12.32
CA ALA A 232 -7.39 -0.04 13.48
C ALA A 232 -7.72 0.76 14.76
N ARG A 233 -7.29 2.01 14.87
CA ARG A 233 -7.57 2.91 16.01
C ARG A 233 -8.46 4.08 15.65
N GLY A 234 -8.95 4.11 14.42
CA GLY A 234 -9.76 5.19 13.91
C GLY A 234 -11.24 5.08 14.32
N ALA A 235 -11.91 6.23 14.37
CA ALA A 235 -13.35 6.32 14.52
C ALA A 235 -13.98 6.82 13.21
N LEU A 236 -15.15 6.29 12.88
CA LEU A 236 -15.89 6.70 11.69
C LEU A 236 -16.31 8.18 11.83
N LEU A 237 -15.65 9.03 11.06
CA LEU A 237 -15.93 10.48 11.01
C LEU A 237 -17.11 10.76 10.07
N VAL A 238 -17.07 10.18 8.87
CA VAL A 238 -18.14 10.28 7.88
C VAL A 238 -18.62 8.88 7.54
N PRO A 239 -19.85 8.50 7.98
CA PRO A 239 -20.48 7.29 7.53
C PRO A 239 -20.70 7.30 6.01
N LYS A 240 -20.96 6.12 5.42
CA LYS A 240 -21.18 5.97 4.00
C LYS A 240 -22.05 7.10 3.41
N THR A 241 -21.45 7.88 2.53
CA THR A 241 -22.11 8.82 1.60
C THR A 241 -22.02 8.29 0.19
N SER A 242 -22.89 8.74 -0.70
CA SER A 242 -22.86 8.30 -2.11
C SER A 242 -23.14 9.48 -3.03
N LEU A 243 -22.33 9.60 -4.09
CA LEU A 243 -22.49 10.58 -5.17
C LEU A 243 -22.16 9.91 -6.50
N ASP A 244 -23.03 9.99 -7.47
CA ASP A 244 -22.83 9.58 -8.88
C ASP A 244 -22.22 8.17 -9.07
N GLY A 245 -22.64 7.22 -8.23
CA GLY A 245 -22.17 5.82 -8.29
C GLY A 245 -20.87 5.57 -7.56
N VAL A 246 -20.38 6.54 -6.78
CA VAL A 246 -19.26 6.41 -5.85
C VAL A 246 -19.78 6.45 -4.41
N ALA A 247 -19.37 5.48 -3.59
CA ALA A 247 -19.63 5.44 -2.15
C ALA A 247 -18.34 5.70 -1.39
N VAL A 248 -18.36 6.62 -0.45
CA VAL A 248 -17.22 7.05 0.36
C VAL A 248 -17.57 6.98 1.84
N ALA A 249 -16.61 6.55 2.64
CA ALA A 249 -16.61 6.69 4.09
C ALA A 249 -15.25 7.20 4.56
N VAL A 250 -15.22 7.96 5.65
CA VAL A 250 -13.99 8.55 6.18
C VAL A 250 -13.82 8.17 7.63
N VAL A 251 -12.63 7.71 7.99
CA VAL A 251 -12.20 7.44 9.36
C VAL A 251 -11.16 8.46 9.76
N LEU A 252 -11.28 8.98 10.99
CA LEU A 252 -10.30 9.81 11.65
C LEU A 252 -9.51 8.98 12.65
N ASP A 253 -8.20 8.95 12.51
CA ASP A 253 -7.30 8.30 13.47
C ASP A 253 -7.21 9.08 14.78
N LYS A 254 -7.46 8.41 15.91
CA LYS A 254 -7.41 8.98 17.26
C LYS A 254 -6.05 8.76 17.93
N TRP A 255 -4.96 9.07 17.22
CA TRP A 255 -3.61 8.82 17.74
C TRP A 255 -3.15 9.84 18.79
N MET A 256 -3.87 10.97 18.96
CA MET A 256 -3.56 12.03 19.93
C MET A 256 -4.40 11.97 21.22
N GLU A 257 -5.35 11.03 21.34
CA GLU A 257 -6.18 10.87 22.53
C GLU A 257 -5.66 9.71 23.41
N ILE A 258 -4.38 9.72 23.79
CA ILE A 258 -3.82 8.78 24.78
C ILE A 258 -3.77 9.49 26.13
#